data_4be3394cc7c7cef86b87bad13db07411
#
_entry.id   4be3394cc7c7cef86b87bad13db07411
#
_cell.length_a   1.000
_cell.length_b   1.000
_cell.length_c   1.000
_cell.angle_alpha   90.00
_cell.angle_beta   90.00
_cell.angle_gamma   90.00
#
_symmetry.space_group_name_H-M   'P 1'
#
loop_
_entity.id
_entity.type
_entity.pdbx_description
1 polymer ?
#
loop_
_entity_poly.entity_id
_entity_poly.type
_entity_poly.pdbx_seq_one_letter_code
_entity_poly.pdbx_strand_id
1 'polypeptide(L)'
;PANSITPKYDFAVMNTPSGEVMVHWIPAWNYADLSTAPSNGILQPGAHYQGMPVRSFCSPEAFLRDLLARERPTATDVSVLDRDPLAEIDRAYEERFASVNQSLVQMNLAPVRFESLALLIEYTENNTRFREVLKTTLVDNRSGAFMWSNEQTLLFRAPSESFEEWKPIIDRIRSSFEFNPQWIAKVQLHAGVRGANALETQRHINNVFRQIAANQSRNQAEIRHESWLTLSGQDEYNNPFTGEIERDTSAYRFRWQNNTGEIIYSNEASFDPNRFEAYNSNEWKPSTVWDRKP
;
A
#
# COMPACT_ATOMS: atom_id res chain seq x y z
N PRO A 1 5.75 21.54 -10.29
CA PRO A 1 4.44 22.14 -10.30
C PRO A 1 4.08 22.62 -8.92
N ALA A 2 3.76 23.91 -8.87
CA ALA A 2 3.74 24.69 -7.64
C ALA A 2 2.54 24.42 -6.73
N ASN A 3 1.64 23.53 -7.08
CA ASN A 3 0.34 23.35 -6.41
C ASN A 3 0.08 21.93 -5.88
N SER A 4 1.06 21.03 -5.90
CA SER A 4 0.86 19.69 -5.33
C SER A 4 1.04 19.72 -3.82
N ILE A 5 0.01 19.31 -3.08
CA ILE A 5 0.04 19.15 -1.63
C ILE A 5 0.78 17.84 -1.25
N THR A 6 0.78 16.87 -2.14
CA THR A 6 1.43 15.58 -1.93
C THR A 6 2.89 15.63 -2.38
N PRO A 7 3.84 15.20 -1.54
CA PRO A 7 5.24 15.09 -1.92
C PRO A 7 5.39 14.15 -3.11
N LYS A 8 6.01 14.62 -4.19
CA LYS A 8 6.32 13.78 -5.34
C LYS A 8 7.74 13.25 -5.20
N TYR A 9 7.87 11.97 -5.24
CA TYR A 9 9.14 11.26 -5.28
C TYR A 9 9.09 10.21 -6.37
N ASP A 10 10.17 10.10 -7.10
CA ASP A 10 10.37 9.10 -8.15
C ASP A 10 11.79 8.60 -7.99
N PHE A 11 11.94 7.36 -7.54
CA PHE A 11 13.25 6.76 -7.38
C PHE A 11 13.17 5.23 -7.44
N ALA A 12 14.25 4.62 -7.91
CA ALA A 12 14.37 3.18 -7.97
C ALA A 12 15.67 2.70 -7.30
N VAL A 13 15.60 1.52 -6.71
CA VAL A 13 16.75 0.76 -6.24
C VAL A 13 16.91 -0.46 -7.13
N MET A 14 18.08 -0.66 -7.70
CA MET A 14 18.39 -1.72 -8.64
C MET A 14 19.64 -2.47 -8.23
N ASN A 15 19.69 -3.79 -8.49
CA ASN A 15 20.89 -4.61 -8.24
C ASN A 15 21.97 -4.40 -9.30
N THR A 16 21.58 -4.02 -10.52
CA THR A 16 22.47 -3.80 -11.67
C THR A 16 21.98 -2.60 -12.48
N PRO A 17 22.81 -2.00 -13.35
CA PRO A 17 22.36 -0.99 -14.29
C PRO A 17 21.28 -1.47 -15.27
N SER A 18 21.21 -2.80 -15.52
CA SER A 18 20.14 -3.41 -16.35
C SER A 18 18.78 -3.41 -15.68
N GLY A 19 18.73 -3.25 -14.34
CA GLY A 19 17.48 -3.23 -13.59
C GLY A 19 16.73 -4.57 -13.62
N GLU A 20 17.44 -5.68 -13.66
CA GLU A 20 16.84 -7.02 -13.60
C GLU A 20 16.09 -7.24 -12.29
N VAL A 21 16.70 -6.83 -11.17
CA VAL A 21 16.02 -6.76 -9.89
C VAL A 21 15.88 -5.29 -9.51
N MET A 22 14.65 -4.85 -9.32
CA MET A 22 14.37 -3.44 -9.12
C MET A 22 13.15 -3.24 -8.22
N VAL A 23 13.25 -2.25 -7.35
CA VAL A 23 12.11 -1.64 -6.64
C VAL A 23 11.98 -0.22 -7.12
N HIS A 24 10.81 0.16 -7.63
CA HIS A 24 10.55 1.49 -8.17
C HIS A 24 9.34 2.12 -7.49
N TRP A 25 9.55 3.25 -6.84
CA TRP A 25 8.50 4.08 -6.25
C TRP A 25 8.03 5.09 -7.27
N ILE A 26 6.79 4.98 -7.67
CA ILE A 26 6.15 5.87 -8.63
C ILE A 26 5.58 7.09 -7.91
N PRO A 27 5.77 8.31 -8.44
CA PRO A 27 5.22 9.52 -7.86
C PRO A 27 3.71 9.47 -7.71
N ALA A 28 3.20 9.98 -6.59
CA ALA A 28 1.80 10.29 -6.45
C ALA A 28 1.41 11.44 -7.39
N TRP A 29 0.39 11.22 -8.22
CA TRP A 29 -0.17 12.21 -9.13
C TRP A 29 -1.62 12.46 -8.83
N ASN A 30 -2.02 13.75 -8.85
CA ASN A 30 -3.41 14.13 -8.88
C ASN A 30 -3.86 14.24 -10.34
N TYR A 31 -5.01 13.68 -10.63
CA TYR A 31 -5.65 13.70 -11.94
C TYR A 31 -6.97 14.46 -11.84
N ALA A 32 -7.27 15.29 -12.83
CA ALA A 32 -8.56 15.92 -12.95
C ALA A 32 -9.51 15.01 -13.77
N ASP A 33 -10.62 14.59 -13.16
CA ASP A 33 -11.70 13.91 -13.86
C ASP A 33 -12.83 14.89 -14.13
N LEU A 34 -12.90 15.39 -15.34
CA LEU A 34 -13.89 16.37 -15.77
C LEU A 34 -15.10 15.71 -16.47
N SER A 35 -15.22 14.39 -16.43
CA SER A 35 -16.33 13.67 -17.06
C SER A 35 -17.71 14.06 -16.53
N THR A 36 -17.76 14.48 -15.25
CA THR A 36 -18.98 14.93 -14.57
C THR A 36 -19.06 16.45 -14.40
N ALA A 37 -18.06 17.19 -14.88
CA ALA A 37 -18.04 18.65 -14.74
C ALA A 37 -19.02 19.32 -15.72
N PRO A 38 -19.63 20.46 -15.32
CA PRO A 38 -20.54 21.22 -16.20
C PRO A 38 -19.88 21.68 -17.52
N SER A 39 -18.55 21.78 -17.55
CA SER A 39 -17.74 22.17 -18.72
C SER A 39 -17.28 20.96 -19.55
N ASN A 40 -18.00 19.88 -19.52
CA ASN A 40 -17.68 18.64 -20.22
C ASN A 40 -17.41 18.89 -21.72
N GLY A 41 -16.22 18.51 -22.19
CA GLY A 41 -15.81 18.61 -23.59
C GLY A 41 -14.83 19.74 -23.94
N ILE A 42 -14.51 20.66 -23.03
CA ILE A 42 -13.53 21.73 -23.28
C ILE A 42 -12.09 21.22 -23.15
N LEU A 43 -11.85 20.27 -22.23
CA LEU A 43 -10.52 19.69 -22.00
C LEU A 43 -10.52 18.19 -22.31
N GLN A 44 -9.70 17.82 -23.27
CA GLN A 44 -9.52 16.42 -23.70
C GLN A 44 -8.60 15.65 -22.73
N PRO A 45 -8.70 14.30 -22.66
CA PRO A 45 -7.72 13.47 -21.96
C PRO A 45 -6.30 13.81 -22.43
N GLY A 46 -5.37 13.94 -21.47
CA GLY A 46 -3.99 14.35 -21.72
C GLY A 46 -3.74 15.86 -21.63
N ALA A 47 -4.77 16.70 -21.65
CA ALA A 47 -4.64 18.12 -21.30
C ALA A 47 -4.31 18.30 -19.82
N HIS A 48 -4.04 19.53 -19.41
CA HIS A 48 -3.81 19.87 -17.99
C HIS A 48 -4.88 20.84 -17.50
N TYR A 49 -5.45 20.53 -16.35
CA TYR A 49 -6.37 21.39 -15.61
C TYR A 49 -5.76 21.74 -14.26
N GLN A 50 -5.50 23.02 -13.99
CA GLN A 50 -4.85 23.51 -12.78
C GLN A 50 -3.51 22.76 -12.44
N GLY A 51 -2.76 22.37 -13.47
CA GLY A 51 -1.50 21.66 -13.32
C GLY A 51 -1.65 20.13 -13.11
N MET A 52 -2.86 19.61 -13.10
CA MET A 52 -3.15 18.17 -13.04
C MET A 52 -3.42 17.64 -14.45
N PRO A 53 -2.91 16.47 -14.82
CA PRO A 53 -3.31 15.80 -16.05
C PRO A 53 -4.81 15.48 -16.02
N VAL A 54 -5.50 15.74 -17.14
CA VAL A 54 -6.91 15.35 -17.30
C VAL A 54 -6.97 13.87 -17.64
N ARG A 55 -7.55 13.08 -16.74
CA ARG A 55 -7.70 11.63 -16.89
C ARG A 55 -8.96 11.17 -16.14
N SER A 56 -9.81 10.42 -16.84
CA SER A 56 -10.97 9.79 -16.20
C SER A 56 -10.53 8.77 -15.16
N PHE A 57 -11.29 8.66 -14.09
CA PHE A 57 -11.10 7.65 -13.07
C PHE A 57 -11.20 6.24 -13.68
N CYS A 58 -10.38 5.34 -13.21
CA CYS A 58 -10.37 3.95 -13.64
C CYS A 58 -10.17 3.02 -12.44
N SER A 59 -10.41 1.73 -12.61
CA SER A 59 -10.11 0.76 -11.56
C SER A 59 -8.60 0.67 -11.28
N PRO A 60 -8.19 0.25 -10.07
CA PRO A 60 -6.77 0.04 -9.75
C PRO A 60 -6.07 -0.92 -10.74
N GLU A 61 -6.76 -1.97 -11.18
CA GLU A 61 -6.19 -2.90 -12.17
C GLU A 61 -5.94 -2.21 -13.51
N ALA A 62 -6.89 -1.42 -14.00
CA ALA A 62 -6.71 -0.66 -15.24
C ALA A 62 -5.56 0.35 -15.13
N PHE A 63 -5.46 1.03 -13.98
CA PHE A 63 -4.35 1.94 -13.70
C PHE A 63 -3.00 1.24 -13.72
N LEU A 64 -2.88 0.08 -13.04
CA LEU A 64 -1.64 -0.69 -12.97
C LEU A 64 -1.25 -1.29 -14.32
N ARG A 65 -2.21 -1.70 -15.16
CA ARG A 65 -1.95 -2.18 -16.52
C ARG A 65 -1.41 -1.05 -17.42
N ASP A 66 -2.02 0.14 -17.35
CA ASP A 66 -1.52 1.32 -18.08
C ASP A 66 -0.11 1.72 -17.59
N LEU A 67 0.11 1.63 -16.29
CA LEU A 67 1.41 1.89 -15.69
C LEU A 67 2.46 0.90 -16.20
N LEU A 68 2.14 -0.39 -16.19
CA LEU A 68 3.02 -1.44 -16.72
C LEU A 68 3.38 -1.17 -18.20
N ALA A 69 2.40 -0.89 -19.03
CA ALA A 69 2.63 -0.61 -20.46
C ALA A 69 3.56 0.58 -20.66
N ARG A 70 3.51 1.58 -19.78
CA ARG A 70 4.38 2.75 -19.83
C ARG A 70 5.79 2.44 -19.33
N GLU A 71 5.90 1.73 -18.21
CA GLU A 71 7.19 1.43 -17.56
C GLU A 71 7.94 0.28 -18.26
N ARG A 72 7.21 -0.59 -18.95
CA ARG A 72 7.71 -1.79 -19.65
C ARG A 72 7.18 -1.85 -21.09
N PRO A 73 7.53 -0.90 -21.94
CA PRO A 73 6.97 -0.83 -23.31
C PRO A 73 7.39 -2.01 -24.20
N THR A 74 8.44 -2.74 -23.81
CA THR A 74 8.95 -3.91 -24.53
C THR A 74 8.49 -5.24 -23.94
N ALA A 75 7.66 -5.21 -22.88
CA ALA A 75 7.12 -6.42 -22.29
C ALA A 75 6.16 -7.14 -23.23
N THR A 76 6.34 -8.45 -23.39
CA THR A 76 5.48 -9.36 -24.15
C THR A 76 4.96 -10.47 -23.23
N ASP A 77 3.96 -11.22 -23.70
CA ASP A 77 3.38 -12.39 -22.99
C ASP A 77 2.94 -12.06 -21.56
N VAL A 78 2.38 -10.86 -21.37
CA VAL A 78 1.97 -10.38 -20.05
C VAL A 78 0.79 -11.19 -19.53
N SER A 79 0.96 -11.83 -18.38
CA SER A 79 -0.08 -12.58 -17.67
C SER A 79 -0.18 -12.14 -16.22
N VAL A 80 -1.41 -12.06 -15.70
CA VAL A 80 -1.66 -11.83 -14.28
C VAL A 80 -1.71 -13.17 -13.57
N LEU A 81 -0.79 -13.38 -12.65
CA LEU A 81 -0.70 -14.60 -11.87
C LEU A 81 -1.59 -14.54 -10.63
N ASP A 82 -1.66 -13.37 -10.00
CA ASP A 82 -2.44 -13.19 -8.77
C ASP A 82 -2.97 -11.76 -8.63
N ARG A 83 -4.03 -11.59 -7.82
CA ARG A 83 -4.67 -10.32 -7.47
C ARG A 83 -4.96 -10.30 -5.99
N ASP A 84 -4.42 -9.32 -5.31
CA ASP A 84 -4.65 -9.10 -3.89
C ASP A 84 -5.34 -7.72 -3.68
N PRO A 85 -6.64 -7.70 -3.38
CA PRO A 85 -7.32 -6.49 -2.95
C PRO A 85 -6.88 -6.15 -1.52
N LEU A 86 -6.00 -5.20 -1.37
CA LEU A 86 -5.37 -4.83 -0.10
C LEU A 86 -6.36 -4.11 0.84
N ALA A 87 -7.38 -4.84 1.29
CA ALA A 87 -8.50 -4.31 2.06
C ALA A 87 -8.08 -3.66 3.39
N GLU A 88 -7.00 -4.15 4.00
CA GLU A 88 -6.43 -3.55 5.23
C GLU A 88 -5.87 -2.14 4.97
N ILE A 89 -5.31 -1.93 3.78
CA ILE A 89 -4.81 -0.61 3.38
C ILE A 89 -5.98 0.34 3.17
N ASP A 90 -7.04 -0.10 2.51
CA ASP A 90 -8.25 0.70 2.31
C ASP A 90 -8.85 1.10 3.65
N ARG A 91 -8.98 0.15 4.59
CA ARG A 91 -9.46 0.41 5.95
C ARG A 91 -8.60 1.45 6.69
N ALA A 92 -7.28 1.31 6.63
CA ALA A 92 -6.37 2.28 7.25
C ALA A 92 -6.50 3.69 6.65
N TYR A 93 -6.75 3.80 5.35
CA TYR A 93 -7.07 5.09 4.72
C TYR A 93 -8.43 5.62 5.15
N GLU A 94 -9.46 4.79 5.21
CA GLU A 94 -10.81 5.17 5.67
C GLU A 94 -10.77 5.71 7.11
N GLU A 95 -10.08 5.03 8.02
CA GLU A 95 -9.88 5.49 9.39
C GLU A 95 -9.15 6.83 9.45
N ARG A 96 -8.08 6.96 8.70
CA ARG A 96 -7.30 8.20 8.61
C ARG A 96 -8.13 9.38 8.10
N PHE A 97 -9.05 9.13 7.16
CA PHE A 97 -9.88 10.15 6.54
C PHE A 97 -11.28 10.28 7.17
N ALA A 98 -11.56 9.56 8.25
CA ALA A 98 -12.88 9.52 8.87
C ALA A 98 -13.43 10.92 9.22
N SER A 99 -12.61 11.80 9.81
CA SER A 99 -13.03 13.18 10.14
C SER A 99 -13.29 14.04 8.90
N VAL A 100 -12.48 13.87 7.85
CA VAL A 100 -12.66 14.56 6.57
C VAL A 100 -13.95 14.08 5.92
N ASN A 101 -14.16 12.78 5.86
CA ASN A 101 -15.36 12.17 5.29
C ASN A 101 -16.62 12.58 6.04
N GLN A 102 -16.57 12.65 7.38
CA GLN A 102 -17.68 13.17 8.17
C GLN A 102 -18.02 14.62 7.80
N SER A 103 -17.01 15.47 7.62
CA SER A 103 -17.21 16.86 7.20
C SER A 103 -17.79 16.97 5.79
N LEU A 104 -17.35 16.13 4.85
CA LEU A 104 -17.88 16.09 3.49
C LEU A 104 -19.36 15.68 3.49
N VAL A 105 -19.72 14.66 4.25
CA VAL A 105 -21.12 14.22 4.38
C VAL A 105 -22.00 15.32 4.97
N GLN A 106 -21.53 16.07 5.97
CA GLN A 106 -22.25 17.21 6.52
C GLN A 106 -22.48 18.32 5.47
N MET A 107 -21.60 18.43 4.48
CA MET A 107 -21.74 19.36 3.36
C MET A 107 -22.52 18.78 2.16
N ASN A 108 -23.19 17.65 2.31
CA ASN A 108 -23.87 16.90 1.23
C ASN A 108 -22.94 16.48 0.08
N LEU A 109 -21.66 16.26 0.37
CA LEU A 109 -20.69 15.73 -0.58
C LEU A 109 -20.48 14.25 -0.27
N ALA A 110 -20.17 13.44 -1.31
CA ALA A 110 -19.82 12.05 -1.10
C ALA A 110 -18.43 11.95 -0.42
N PRO A 111 -18.23 10.95 0.45
CA PRO A 111 -16.95 10.73 1.09
C PRO A 111 -15.86 10.37 0.07
N VAL A 112 -14.62 10.67 0.41
CA VAL A 112 -13.43 10.16 -0.31
C VAL A 112 -13.43 8.63 -0.21
N ARG A 113 -13.15 7.94 -1.32
CA ARG A 113 -13.06 6.48 -1.40
C ARG A 113 -11.64 6.05 -1.69
N PHE A 114 -11.31 4.85 -1.26
CA PHE A 114 -10.00 4.27 -1.43
C PHE A 114 -10.16 2.89 -2.06
N GLU A 115 -9.32 2.59 -3.04
CA GLU A 115 -9.26 1.29 -3.69
C GLU A 115 -7.80 0.89 -3.86
N SER A 116 -7.36 -0.11 -3.11
CA SER A 116 -5.99 -0.62 -3.15
C SER A 116 -5.94 -1.98 -3.82
N LEU A 117 -4.91 -2.19 -4.63
CA LEU A 117 -4.71 -3.45 -5.33
C LEU A 117 -3.21 -3.73 -5.49
N ALA A 118 -2.82 -4.98 -5.29
CA ALA A 118 -1.57 -5.53 -5.78
C ALA A 118 -1.85 -6.57 -6.86
N LEU A 119 -1.04 -6.53 -7.92
CA LEU A 119 -1.02 -7.53 -8.99
C LEU A 119 0.33 -8.22 -8.99
N LEU A 120 0.35 -9.54 -8.98
CA LEU A 120 1.51 -10.31 -9.37
C LEU A 120 1.36 -10.65 -10.85
N ILE A 121 2.30 -10.19 -11.65
CA ILE A 121 2.32 -10.44 -13.09
C ILE A 121 3.59 -11.18 -13.51
N GLU A 122 3.50 -11.86 -14.63
CA GLU A 122 4.64 -12.45 -15.32
C GLU A 122 4.66 -11.96 -16.77
N TYR A 123 5.83 -11.67 -17.29
CA TYR A 123 6.03 -11.21 -18.66
C TYR A 123 7.44 -11.51 -19.16
N THR A 124 7.65 -11.39 -20.46
CA THR A 124 8.97 -11.53 -21.10
C THR A 124 9.46 -10.15 -21.56
N GLU A 125 10.68 -9.80 -21.22
CA GLU A 125 11.37 -8.60 -21.70
C GLU A 125 12.84 -8.96 -22.01
N ASN A 126 13.31 -8.61 -23.22
CA ASN A 126 14.68 -8.92 -23.67
C ASN A 126 15.07 -10.38 -23.51
N ASN A 127 14.18 -11.32 -23.85
CA ASN A 127 14.33 -12.77 -23.70
C ASN A 127 14.46 -13.27 -22.24
N THR A 128 14.25 -12.40 -21.26
CA THR A 128 14.22 -12.78 -19.86
C THR A 128 12.78 -12.77 -19.36
N ARG A 129 12.39 -13.81 -18.62
CA ARG A 129 11.09 -13.90 -17.97
C ARG A 129 11.15 -13.26 -16.60
N PHE A 130 10.28 -12.29 -16.36
CA PHE A 130 10.20 -11.55 -15.11
C PHE A 130 8.90 -11.82 -14.39
N ARG A 131 8.96 -11.84 -13.07
CA ARG A 131 7.80 -11.60 -12.20
C ARG A 131 7.90 -10.18 -11.64
N GLU A 132 6.77 -9.50 -11.61
CA GLU A 132 6.69 -8.15 -11.07
C GLU A 132 5.42 -8.00 -10.23
N VAL A 133 5.56 -7.45 -9.04
CA VAL A 133 4.42 -6.98 -8.24
C VAL A 133 4.22 -5.51 -8.52
N LEU A 134 2.99 -5.17 -8.90
CA LEU A 134 2.54 -3.80 -9.05
C LEU A 134 1.51 -3.53 -7.97
N LYS A 135 1.69 -2.46 -7.22
CA LYS A 135 0.80 -2.06 -6.14
C LYS A 135 0.41 -0.60 -6.30
N THR A 136 -0.84 -0.26 -5.99
CA THR A 136 -1.32 1.12 -5.89
C THR A 136 -2.49 1.24 -4.95
N THR A 137 -2.70 2.43 -4.41
CA THR A 137 -3.95 2.87 -3.79
C THR A 137 -4.50 4.02 -4.62
N LEU A 138 -5.71 3.90 -5.13
CA LEU A 138 -6.41 5.01 -5.77
C LEU A 138 -7.29 5.74 -4.76
N VAL A 139 -7.19 7.05 -4.74
CA VAL A 139 -7.97 7.94 -3.88
C VAL A 139 -8.96 8.68 -4.75
N ASP A 140 -10.25 8.38 -4.58
CA ASP A 140 -11.33 9.00 -5.33
C ASP A 140 -11.97 10.15 -4.55
N ASN A 141 -11.69 11.38 -4.97
CA ASN A 141 -12.29 12.61 -4.43
C ASN A 141 -13.04 13.41 -5.53
N ARG A 142 -13.62 12.71 -6.49
CA ARG A 142 -14.29 13.35 -7.62
C ARG A 142 -15.54 14.13 -7.21
N SER A 143 -16.26 13.67 -6.21
CA SER A 143 -17.46 14.36 -5.71
C SER A 143 -17.17 15.69 -5.04
N GLY A 144 -16.03 15.81 -4.34
CA GLY A 144 -15.63 17.03 -3.66
C GLY A 144 -14.78 18.00 -4.49
N ALA A 145 -13.97 17.46 -5.41
CA ALA A 145 -12.95 18.24 -6.09
C ALA A 145 -12.72 17.88 -7.58
N PHE A 146 -13.56 17.04 -8.18
CA PHE A 146 -13.37 16.53 -9.56
C PHE A 146 -11.99 15.91 -9.78
N MET A 147 -11.40 15.31 -8.76
CA MET A 147 -10.03 14.81 -8.81
C MET A 147 -9.92 13.43 -8.17
N TRP A 148 -8.91 12.71 -8.61
CA TRP A 148 -8.47 11.48 -8.01
C TRP A 148 -6.94 11.42 -8.01
N SER A 149 -6.35 10.52 -7.25
CA SER A 149 -4.89 10.36 -7.21
C SER A 149 -4.49 8.90 -7.09
N ASN A 150 -3.26 8.60 -7.49
CA ASN A 150 -2.58 7.37 -7.12
C ASN A 150 -1.68 7.65 -5.92
N GLU A 151 -1.76 6.79 -4.92
CA GLU A 151 -0.94 6.85 -3.71
C GLU A 151 -0.18 5.54 -3.54
N GLN A 152 0.96 5.59 -2.86
CA GLN A 152 1.77 4.41 -2.53
C GLN A 152 2.00 3.46 -3.72
N THR A 153 2.15 4.00 -4.91
CA THR A 153 2.37 3.19 -6.11
C THR A 153 3.81 2.68 -6.12
N LEU A 154 3.93 1.37 -6.22
CA LEU A 154 5.20 0.65 -6.15
C LEU A 154 5.23 -0.46 -7.17
N LEU A 155 6.37 -0.61 -7.83
CA LEU A 155 6.67 -1.76 -8.67
C LEU A 155 7.91 -2.45 -8.12
N PHE A 156 7.91 -3.76 -8.06
CA PHE A 156 9.13 -4.51 -7.84
C PHE A 156 9.20 -5.75 -8.72
N ARG A 157 10.35 -5.98 -9.36
CA ARG A 157 10.57 -7.09 -10.25
C ARG A 157 11.86 -7.85 -9.96
N ALA A 158 11.86 -9.10 -10.35
CA ALA A 158 13.04 -9.94 -10.45
C ALA A 158 12.82 -10.97 -11.57
N PRO A 159 13.90 -11.61 -12.07
CA PRO A 159 13.76 -12.77 -12.96
C PRO A 159 12.90 -13.85 -12.31
N SER A 160 12.00 -14.46 -13.11
CA SER A 160 11.01 -15.42 -12.58
C SER A 160 11.65 -16.58 -11.82
N GLU A 161 12.85 -17.03 -12.25
CA GLU A 161 13.57 -18.14 -11.64
C GLU A 161 14.08 -17.84 -10.22
N SER A 162 14.43 -16.57 -9.95
CA SER A 162 14.98 -16.14 -8.66
C SER A 162 14.03 -15.22 -7.89
N PHE A 163 12.79 -15.04 -8.33
CA PHE A 163 11.85 -14.09 -7.74
C PHE A 163 11.64 -14.32 -6.23
N GLU A 164 11.46 -15.57 -5.83
CA GLU A 164 11.24 -15.93 -4.43
C GLU A 164 12.48 -15.67 -3.54
N GLU A 165 13.67 -15.77 -4.11
CA GLU A 165 14.92 -15.47 -3.40
C GLU A 165 15.08 -13.96 -3.16
N TRP A 166 14.64 -13.14 -4.13
CA TRP A 166 14.73 -11.69 -4.04
C TRP A 166 13.61 -11.06 -3.22
N LYS A 167 12.45 -11.71 -3.11
CA LYS A 167 11.29 -11.19 -2.40
C LYS A 167 11.61 -10.71 -0.98
N PRO A 168 12.28 -11.46 -0.09
CA PRO A 168 12.63 -11.00 1.25
C PRO A 168 13.55 -9.77 1.27
N ILE A 169 14.48 -9.69 0.32
CA ILE A 169 15.42 -8.57 0.18
C ILE A 169 14.66 -7.31 -0.24
N ILE A 170 13.79 -7.45 -1.24
CA ILE A 170 12.93 -6.38 -1.75
C ILE A 170 11.99 -5.88 -0.65
N ASP A 171 11.39 -6.78 0.11
CA ASP A 171 10.52 -6.42 1.24
C ASP A 171 11.28 -5.64 2.31
N ARG A 172 12.51 -6.02 2.59
CA ARG A 172 13.37 -5.28 3.52
C ARG A 172 13.73 -3.89 2.99
N ILE A 173 14.08 -3.76 1.71
CA ILE A 173 14.33 -2.46 1.07
C ILE A 173 13.09 -1.58 1.18
N ARG A 174 11.92 -2.12 0.85
CA ARG A 174 10.64 -1.42 0.90
C ARG A 174 10.28 -0.96 2.31
N SER A 175 10.48 -1.81 3.33
CA SER A 175 10.18 -1.50 4.73
C SER A 175 11.19 -0.53 5.35
N SER A 176 12.40 -0.43 4.81
CA SER A 176 13.43 0.49 5.30
C SER A 176 13.26 1.93 4.80
N PHE A 177 12.35 2.15 3.85
CA PHE A 177 12.12 3.49 3.32
C PHE A 177 11.36 4.37 4.30
N GLU A 178 11.97 5.47 4.70
CA GLU A 178 11.39 6.44 5.61
C GLU A 178 11.47 7.86 5.02
N PHE A 179 10.39 8.59 5.12
CA PHE A 179 10.40 10.01 4.79
C PHE A 179 11.05 10.81 5.91
N ASN A 180 11.94 11.74 5.55
CA ASN A 180 12.42 12.72 6.51
C ASN A 180 11.26 13.62 6.98
N PRO A 181 10.89 13.59 8.26
CA PRO A 181 9.76 14.38 8.77
C PRO A 181 9.94 15.89 8.57
N GLN A 182 11.18 16.38 8.63
CA GLN A 182 11.51 17.80 8.39
C GLN A 182 11.28 18.19 6.93
N TRP A 183 11.55 17.28 6.00
CA TRP A 183 11.27 17.49 4.59
C TRP A 183 9.77 17.55 4.32
N ILE A 184 9.00 16.62 4.90
CA ILE A 184 7.52 16.63 4.80
C ILE A 184 6.99 17.96 5.35
N ALA A 185 7.44 18.37 6.54
CA ALA A 185 7.01 19.64 7.14
C ALA A 185 7.33 20.85 6.25
N LYS A 186 8.52 20.89 5.63
CA LYS A 186 8.89 21.95 4.68
C LYS A 186 8.03 21.96 3.43
N VAL A 187 7.76 20.80 2.83
CA VAL A 187 6.91 20.71 1.63
C VAL A 187 5.49 21.18 1.94
N GLN A 188 4.95 20.80 3.09
CA GLN A 188 3.63 21.24 3.54
C GLN A 188 3.59 22.74 3.88
N LEU A 189 4.63 23.26 4.50
CA LEU A 189 4.77 24.70 4.78
C LEU A 189 4.75 25.52 3.48
N HIS A 190 5.51 25.08 2.46
CA HIS A 190 5.54 25.75 1.16
C HIS A 190 4.21 25.66 0.39
N ALA A 191 3.41 24.61 0.61
CA ALA A 191 2.07 24.51 0.05
C ALA A 191 1.08 25.46 0.76
N GLY A 192 1.24 25.68 2.06
CA GLY A 192 0.37 26.56 2.86
C GLY A 192 0.66 28.07 2.73
N VAL A 193 1.89 28.46 2.41
CA VAL A 193 2.34 29.88 2.34
C VAL A 193 1.68 30.67 1.18
N ARG A 194 0.96 30.02 0.27
CA ARG A 194 0.30 30.69 -0.86
C ARG A 194 -1.14 31.17 -0.61
N GLY A 195 -1.72 30.86 0.54
CA GLY A 195 -3.04 31.33 0.93
C GLY A 195 -2.96 32.32 2.11
N ALA A 196 -3.22 33.57 1.88
CA ALA A 196 -3.09 34.70 2.79
C ALA A 196 -3.81 34.50 4.15
N ASN A 197 -3.14 34.89 5.21
CA ASN A 197 -3.48 35.10 6.62
C ASN A 197 -2.80 34.14 7.59
N ALA A 198 -1.47 34.30 7.67
CA ALA A 198 -0.54 33.25 8.10
C ALA A 198 -0.23 33.21 9.61
N LEU A 199 -0.61 34.11 10.48
CA LEU A 199 -0.05 34.16 11.84
C LEU A 199 -0.86 33.38 12.90
N GLU A 200 -2.14 33.37 12.81
CA GLU A 200 -3.01 32.62 13.75
C GLU A 200 -3.15 31.11 13.34
N THR A 201 -3.18 30.90 12.04
CA THR A 201 -3.16 29.58 11.40
C THR A 201 -1.86 28.81 11.70
N GLN A 202 -0.71 29.50 11.87
CA GLN A 202 0.60 28.86 12.01
C GLN A 202 0.76 28.10 13.32
N ARG A 203 0.14 28.53 14.42
CA ARG A 203 0.16 27.80 15.70
C ARG A 203 -0.75 26.59 15.67
N HIS A 204 -1.91 26.72 15.07
CA HIS A 204 -2.83 25.59 14.89
C HIS A 204 -2.26 24.56 13.91
N ILE A 205 -1.71 25.00 12.80
CA ILE A 205 -1.01 24.21 11.80
C ILE A 205 0.16 23.43 12.45
N ASN A 206 1.02 24.06 13.26
CA ASN A 206 2.15 23.38 13.92
C ASN A 206 1.70 22.29 14.90
N ASN A 207 0.55 22.42 15.53
CA ASN A 207 -0.02 21.38 16.40
C ASN A 207 -0.66 20.26 15.60
N VAL A 208 -1.40 20.59 14.56
CA VAL A 208 -1.96 19.61 13.61
C VAL A 208 -0.84 18.88 12.88
N PHE A 209 0.25 19.54 12.48
CA PHE A 209 1.40 18.87 11.84
C PHE A 209 2.14 17.93 12.76
N ARG A 210 2.30 18.27 14.05
CA ARG A 210 2.89 17.33 15.02
C ARG A 210 2.01 16.09 15.21
N GLN A 211 0.70 16.26 15.25
CA GLN A 211 -0.25 15.15 15.32
C GLN A 211 -0.29 14.34 14.01
N ILE A 212 -0.30 15.02 12.87
CA ILE A 212 -0.25 14.34 11.55
C ILE A 212 1.08 13.61 11.37
N ALA A 213 2.23 14.21 11.70
CA ALA A 213 3.53 13.56 11.59
C ALA A 213 3.65 12.35 12.56
N ALA A 214 3.15 12.49 13.79
CA ALA A 214 3.12 11.39 14.75
C ALA A 214 2.16 10.26 14.29
N ASN A 215 0.98 10.62 13.78
CA ASN A 215 0.02 9.65 13.26
C ASN A 215 0.48 9.06 11.92
N GLN A 216 1.09 9.85 11.04
CA GLN A 216 1.65 9.35 9.77
C GLN A 216 2.80 8.38 9.99
N SER A 217 3.70 8.66 10.93
CA SER A 217 4.79 7.75 11.27
C SER A 217 4.25 6.42 11.83
N ARG A 218 3.23 6.49 12.71
CA ARG A 218 2.60 5.31 13.29
C ARG A 218 1.82 4.52 12.22
N ASN A 219 0.94 5.17 11.48
CA ASN A 219 0.12 4.51 10.46
C ASN A 219 0.93 4.00 9.26
N GLN A 220 2.01 4.71 8.85
CA GLN A 220 2.90 4.21 7.80
C GLN A 220 3.73 3.01 8.25
N ALA A 221 4.14 2.98 9.52
CA ALA A 221 4.82 1.81 10.08
C ALA A 221 3.88 0.60 10.14
N GLU A 222 2.63 0.83 10.52
CA GLU A 222 1.58 -0.19 10.62
C GLU A 222 1.14 -0.71 9.25
N ILE A 223 0.82 0.19 8.30
CA ILE A 223 0.50 -0.17 6.90
C ILE A 223 1.67 -0.91 6.23
N ARG A 224 2.92 -0.49 6.50
CA ARG A 224 4.11 -1.19 5.98
C ARG A 224 4.24 -2.58 6.56
N HIS A 225 3.98 -2.73 7.86
CA HIS A 225 4.06 -4.00 8.55
C HIS A 225 3.00 -4.99 8.05
N GLU A 226 1.73 -4.55 8.00
CA GLU A 226 0.62 -5.37 7.49
C GLU A 226 0.81 -5.75 6.01
N SER A 227 1.24 -4.78 5.21
CA SER A 227 1.57 -5.05 3.81
C SER A 227 2.73 -6.03 3.67
N TRP A 228 3.68 -6.01 4.60
CA TRP A 228 4.80 -6.95 4.62
C TRP A 228 4.32 -8.35 5.00
N LEU A 229 3.50 -8.50 6.04
CA LEU A 229 2.93 -9.78 6.46
C LEU A 229 2.13 -10.41 5.31
N THR A 230 1.20 -9.66 4.72
CA THR A 230 0.37 -10.12 3.60
C THR A 230 1.22 -10.56 2.40
N LEU A 231 2.22 -9.76 1.99
CA LEU A 231 3.04 -10.08 0.82
C LEU A 231 4.07 -11.18 1.08
N SER A 232 4.49 -11.36 2.34
CA SER A 232 5.39 -12.45 2.72
C SER A 232 4.65 -13.77 2.97
N GLY A 233 3.32 -13.77 2.95
CA GLY A 233 2.51 -14.93 3.33
C GLY A 233 2.74 -15.32 4.80
N GLN A 234 2.92 -14.32 5.65
CA GLN A 234 3.16 -14.50 7.09
C GLN A 234 2.07 -13.81 7.89
N ASP A 235 1.83 -14.33 9.09
CA ASP A 235 1.02 -13.73 10.14
C ASP A 235 1.81 -13.65 11.44
N GLU A 236 1.38 -12.79 12.35
CA GLU A 236 1.87 -12.74 13.72
C GLU A 236 0.93 -13.54 14.62
N TYR A 237 1.49 -14.45 15.38
CA TYR A 237 0.77 -15.35 16.27
C TYR A 237 1.16 -15.11 17.71
N ASN A 238 0.17 -15.17 18.62
CA ASN A 238 0.45 -15.25 20.04
C ASN A 238 0.96 -16.66 20.39
N ASN A 239 2.14 -16.74 20.98
CA ASN A 239 2.61 -17.97 21.62
C ASN A 239 1.71 -18.25 22.84
N PRO A 240 0.96 -19.37 22.87
CA PRO A 240 -0.02 -19.63 23.92
C PRO A 240 0.60 -19.99 25.28
N PHE A 241 1.92 -20.14 25.36
CA PHE A 241 2.65 -20.48 26.58
C PHE A 241 3.45 -19.29 27.12
N THR A 242 4.10 -18.49 26.23
CA THR A 242 4.95 -17.37 26.65
C THR A 242 4.26 -16.02 26.53
N GLY A 243 3.22 -15.91 25.69
CA GLY A 243 2.58 -14.65 25.36
C GLY A 243 3.40 -13.79 24.39
N GLU A 244 4.53 -14.27 23.92
CA GLU A 244 5.35 -13.57 22.93
C GLU A 244 4.72 -13.66 21.53
N ILE A 245 5.01 -12.66 20.70
CA ILE A 245 4.53 -12.62 19.32
C ILE A 245 5.57 -13.26 18.41
N GLU A 246 5.15 -14.30 17.72
CA GLU A 246 5.96 -15.05 16.76
C GLU A 246 5.44 -14.84 15.35
N ARG A 247 6.37 -14.72 14.38
CA ARG A 247 6.02 -14.64 12.95
C ARG A 247 6.13 -16.00 12.33
N ASP A 248 5.09 -16.34 11.55
CA ASP A 248 5.03 -17.63 10.90
C ASP A 248 4.15 -17.58 9.64
N THR A 249 4.12 -18.65 8.87
CA THR A 249 3.34 -18.76 7.64
C THR A 249 1.84 -18.59 7.87
N SER A 250 1.18 -17.81 7.02
CA SER A 250 -0.28 -17.69 6.95
C SER A 250 -0.94 -18.72 6.02
N ALA A 251 -0.17 -19.68 5.48
CA ALA A 251 -0.67 -20.68 4.53
C ALA A 251 -1.70 -21.65 5.14
N TYR A 252 -1.81 -21.69 6.45
CA TYR A 252 -2.69 -22.63 7.17
C TYR A 252 -3.67 -21.86 8.07
N ARG A 253 -4.90 -22.39 8.17
CA ARG A 253 -5.97 -21.75 8.97
C ARG A 253 -5.78 -21.89 10.47
N PHE A 254 -5.07 -22.92 10.92
CA PHE A 254 -4.85 -23.25 12.33
C PHE A 254 -3.37 -23.57 12.56
N ARG A 255 -2.83 -22.94 13.59
CA ARG A 255 -1.49 -23.15 14.10
C ARG A 255 -1.59 -23.60 15.55
N TRP A 256 -0.94 -24.70 15.87
CA TRP A 256 -0.85 -25.23 17.21
C TRP A 256 0.61 -25.22 17.66
N GLN A 257 0.82 -24.91 18.91
CA GLN A 257 2.17 -24.89 19.50
C GLN A 257 2.15 -25.67 20.81
N ASN A 258 3.28 -26.34 21.13
CA ASN A 258 3.46 -27.00 22.40
C ASN A 258 4.40 -26.20 23.31
N ASN A 259 4.53 -26.68 24.55
CA ASN A 259 5.38 -26.07 25.56
C ASN A 259 6.89 -26.18 25.29
N THR A 260 7.31 -26.96 24.29
CA THR A 260 8.71 -27.07 23.84
C THR A 260 9.00 -26.23 22.60
N GLY A 261 8.01 -25.54 22.06
CA GLY A 261 8.14 -24.66 20.89
C GLY A 261 7.94 -25.38 19.53
N GLU A 262 7.52 -26.65 19.52
CA GLU A 262 7.15 -27.33 18.28
C GLU A 262 5.81 -26.81 17.76
N ILE A 263 5.67 -26.77 16.42
CA ILE A 263 4.51 -26.19 15.74
C ILE A 263 3.87 -27.24 14.83
N ILE A 264 2.54 -27.29 14.84
CA ILE A 264 1.73 -28.10 13.92
C ILE A 264 0.76 -27.16 13.20
N TYR A 265 0.63 -27.34 11.89
CA TYR A 265 -0.32 -26.59 11.06
C TYR A 265 -1.44 -27.48 10.57
N SER A 266 -2.64 -26.92 10.46
CA SER A 266 -3.81 -27.62 9.90
C SER A 266 -4.74 -26.66 9.18
N ASN A 267 -5.44 -27.17 8.17
CA ASN A 267 -6.56 -26.51 7.53
C ASN A 267 -7.93 -27.03 8.01
N GLU A 268 -7.93 -28.06 8.86
CA GLU A 268 -9.13 -28.72 9.36
C GLU A 268 -9.54 -28.13 10.71
N ALA A 269 -10.77 -27.61 10.81
CA ALA A 269 -11.30 -27.03 12.05
C ALA A 269 -11.51 -28.08 13.18
N SER A 270 -11.62 -29.33 12.82
CA SER A 270 -11.79 -30.45 13.78
C SER A 270 -10.46 -31.03 14.28
N PHE A 271 -9.33 -30.58 13.72
CA PHE A 271 -8.02 -31.09 14.11
C PHE A 271 -7.64 -30.57 15.50
N ASP A 272 -7.31 -31.50 16.39
CA ASP A 272 -6.80 -31.22 17.73
C ASP A 272 -5.67 -32.20 18.04
N PRO A 273 -4.40 -31.75 18.05
CA PRO A 273 -3.25 -32.65 18.23
C PRO A 273 -3.28 -33.41 19.55
N ASN A 274 -3.94 -32.88 20.59
CA ASN A 274 -4.05 -33.57 21.90
C ASN A 274 -4.89 -34.87 21.84
N ARG A 275 -5.61 -35.11 20.74
CA ARG A 275 -6.43 -36.32 20.56
C ARG A 275 -5.67 -37.47 19.91
N PHE A 276 -4.44 -37.25 19.46
CA PHE A 276 -3.65 -38.24 18.76
C PHE A 276 -2.49 -38.74 19.63
N GLU A 277 -2.34 -40.05 19.77
CA GLU A 277 -1.26 -40.67 20.55
C GLU A 277 0.15 -40.18 20.11
N ALA A 278 0.33 -39.90 18.83
CA ALA A 278 1.59 -39.41 18.28
C ALA A 278 2.04 -38.06 18.85
N TYR A 279 1.12 -37.27 19.37
CA TYR A 279 1.38 -35.91 19.87
C TYR A 279 1.09 -35.74 21.37
N ASN A 280 0.63 -36.77 22.06
CA ASN A 280 0.15 -36.68 23.44
C ASN A 280 1.27 -36.57 24.50
N SER A 281 2.55 -36.62 24.07
CA SER A 281 3.69 -36.39 24.96
C SER A 281 3.84 -34.93 25.43
N ASN A 282 3.17 -34.00 24.76
CA ASN A 282 3.21 -32.57 25.04
C ASN A 282 1.80 -31.99 25.08
N GLU A 283 1.61 -30.91 25.84
CA GLU A 283 0.39 -30.12 25.80
C GLU A 283 0.41 -29.20 24.58
N TRP A 284 -0.61 -29.27 23.72
CA TRP A 284 -0.76 -28.44 22.55
C TRP A 284 -1.86 -27.41 22.76
N LYS A 285 -1.57 -26.15 22.43
CA LYS A 285 -2.54 -25.06 22.46
C LYS A 285 -2.61 -24.37 21.09
N PRO A 286 -3.80 -23.88 20.69
CA PRO A 286 -3.92 -23.10 19.47
C PRO A 286 -3.23 -21.76 19.64
N SER A 287 -2.40 -21.39 18.67
CA SER A 287 -1.87 -20.02 18.55
C SER A 287 -2.87 -19.18 17.79
N THR A 288 -3.35 -18.10 18.42
CA THR A 288 -4.25 -17.15 17.77
C THR A 288 -3.45 -16.11 17.01
N VAL A 289 -3.95 -15.70 15.83
CA VAL A 289 -3.42 -14.55 15.12
C VAL A 289 -3.49 -13.33 16.07
N TRP A 290 -2.39 -12.61 16.16
CA TRP A 290 -2.33 -11.44 17.02
C TRP A 290 -3.04 -10.27 16.36
N ASP A 291 -4.15 -9.85 16.98
CA ASP A 291 -4.91 -8.69 16.54
C ASP A 291 -4.32 -7.44 17.20
N ARG A 292 -3.60 -6.65 16.40
CA ARG A 292 -3.14 -5.32 16.82
C ARG A 292 -4.36 -4.42 16.96
N LYS A 293 -4.88 -4.28 18.18
CA LYS A 293 -5.83 -3.20 18.43
C LYS A 293 -5.10 -1.86 18.35
N PRO A 294 -5.66 -0.88 17.62
CA PRO A 294 -5.09 0.46 17.51
C PRO A 294 -5.02 1.18 18.87
#